data_1174fbff995e5ce60728372706a9077b
#
_entry.id   1174fbff995e5ce60728372706a9077b
#
_cell.length_a   1.000
_cell.length_b   1.000
_cell.length_c   1.000
_cell.angle_alpha   90.00
_cell.angle_beta   90.00
_cell.angle_gamma   90.00
#
_symmetry.space_group_name_H-M   'P 1'
#
loop_
_entity.id
_entity.type
_entity.pdbx_description
1 polymer ?
#
loop_
_entity_poly.entity_id
_entity_poly.type
_entity_poly.pdbx_seq_one_letter_code
_entity_poly.pdbx_strand_id
1 'polypeptide(L)'
;MLTVVAFAAGAAASLLMSWLLVSRLERIGERLGLSEALLGMVAALAADAPEVTAAIAALASHQQRIGAGVVLGSNVFNLAALLGLGAVVAGRIGLHRRVVALTGTVAVWVAVVCALVVLGAVPPLAGLVLAGGVLALYVAVLGTRGQGLRLPARWRAWLVSAVAEEEQELEQAIRPRRGRWSDATAAAAALVVVILASITMERAASSLGGSLGVPEIITGGLVLAAVTSLPNAVAAVYLAGRGRGAATLSTALNSNTLNVIAGLLLPGTIVGLGAPSGQALLVTAWYAGFTLAVLALAWRHQGLGRLEGAAIITAYAAFTASLIISGYAEPDGTALVIGLGVLAAVPLAAAVTQGGGSRHRSLADRSPPSLNGQQAAGCLTSGTESRRASLLPGWTARRLWAASMIAVSAVAAIDAATGHRVILIGLLVIGPCIALLTGRWRAASTTGAWACGLAVFLGVPDRIWATSTHLAFIAATTIVAAAAAAGAAIIDRVGKRPRSGPGGQ
;
A
#
# COMPACT_ATOMS: atom_id res chain seq x y z
N MET A 1 -13.19 20.20 18.49
CA MET A 1 -13.53 20.58 17.10
C MET A 1 -12.34 21.19 16.36
N LEU A 2 -11.62 22.16 16.91
CA LEU A 2 -10.46 22.77 16.22
C LEU A 2 -9.39 21.74 15.82
N THR A 3 -9.08 20.80 16.68
CA THR A 3 -8.07 19.74 16.42
C THR A 3 -8.47 18.81 15.28
N VAL A 4 -9.77 18.45 15.17
CA VAL A 4 -10.28 17.64 14.06
C VAL A 4 -10.18 18.40 12.74
N VAL A 5 -10.52 19.70 12.76
CA VAL A 5 -10.38 20.57 11.58
C VAL A 5 -8.91 20.72 11.19
N ALA A 6 -8.02 20.91 12.17
CA ALA A 6 -6.58 20.99 11.93
C ALA A 6 -6.03 19.69 11.32
N PHE A 7 -6.45 18.52 11.83
CA PHE A 7 -6.08 17.23 11.26
C PHE A 7 -6.55 17.08 9.81
N ALA A 8 -7.84 17.35 9.55
CA ALA A 8 -8.41 17.20 8.21
C ALA A 8 -7.80 18.20 7.21
N ALA A 9 -7.62 19.46 7.61
CA ALA A 9 -7.01 20.49 6.78
C ALA A 9 -5.52 20.18 6.51
N GLY A 10 -4.79 19.75 7.54
CA GLY A 10 -3.39 19.30 7.41
C GLY A 10 -3.28 18.11 6.45
N ALA A 11 -4.12 17.09 6.60
CA ALA A 11 -4.18 15.95 5.71
C ALA A 11 -4.44 16.37 4.26
N ALA A 12 -5.50 17.16 4.03
CA ALA A 12 -5.85 17.62 2.69
C ALA A 12 -4.75 18.47 2.05
N ALA A 13 -4.17 19.42 2.79
CA ALA A 13 -3.08 20.26 2.30
C ALA A 13 -1.82 19.43 2.00
N SER A 14 -1.45 18.51 2.89
CA SER A 14 -0.31 17.61 2.70
C SER A 14 -0.46 16.76 1.45
N LEU A 15 -1.63 16.14 1.24
CA LEU A 15 -1.92 15.29 0.07
C LEU A 15 -1.89 16.09 -1.24
N LEU A 16 -2.56 17.25 -1.28
CA LEU A 16 -2.60 18.09 -2.49
C LEU A 16 -1.22 18.62 -2.86
N MET A 17 -0.44 19.06 -1.87
CA MET A 17 0.90 19.61 -2.10
C MET A 17 1.93 18.51 -2.40
N SER A 18 1.78 17.30 -1.83
CA SER A 18 2.60 16.15 -2.22
C SER A 18 2.39 15.80 -3.69
N TRP A 19 1.15 15.76 -4.17
CA TRP A 19 0.88 15.56 -5.60
C TRP A 19 1.52 16.65 -6.48
N LEU A 20 1.45 17.92 -6.08
CA LEU A 20 2.11 19.02 -6.78
C LEU A 20 3.64 18.83 -6.75
N LEU A 21 4.21 18.50 -5.60
CA LEU A 21 5.65 18.27 -5.40
C LEU A 21 6.16 17.17 -6.33
N VAL A 22 5.52 16.00 -6.36
CA VAL A 22 5.84 14.88 -7.26
C VAL A 22 5.87 15.36 -8.70
N SER A 23 4.79 16.01 -9.17
CA SER A 23 4.67 16.44 -10.57
C SER A 23 5.73 17.48 -10.97
N ARG A 24 6.20 18.31 -10.04
CA ARG A 24 7.26 19.30 -10.31
C ARG A 24 8.65 18.67 -10.30
N LEU A 25 8.91 17.76 -9.36
CA LEU A 25 10.18 17.05 -9.29
C LEU A 25 10.39 16.11 -10.50
N GLU A 26 9.36 15.45 -10.99
CA GLU A 26 9.43 14.69 -12.25
C GLU A 26 9.89 15.57 -13.42
N ARG A 27 9.31 16.79 -13.57
CA ARG A 27 9.72 17.74 -14.63
C ARG A 27 11.16 18.22 -14.48
N ILE A 28 11.62 18.44 -13.25
CA ILE A 28 12.99 18.85 -12.96
C ILE A 28 13.95 17.71 -13.28
N GLY A 29 13.62 16.49 -12.85
CA GLY A 29 14.42 15.30 -13.11
C GLY A 29 14.59 15.02 -14.60
N GLU A 30 13.52 15.15 -15.39
CA GLU A 30 13.57 15.07 -16.85
C GLU A 30 14.51 16.13 -17.44
N ARG A 31 14.45 17.35 -16.93
CA ARG A 31 15.39 18.41 -17.35
C ARG A 31 16.83 18.10 -17.04
N LEU A 32 17.10 17.47 -15.90
CA LEU A 32 18.44 17.08 -15.47
C LEU A 32 18.95 15.82 -16.18
N GLY A 33 18.11 15.18 -17.01
CA GLY A 33 18.44 13.95 -17.71
C GLY A 33 18.60 12.74 -16.80
N LEU A 34 17.85 12.70 -15.67
CA LEU A 34 17.83 11.53 -14.80
C LEU A 34 17.27 10.33 -15.56
N SER A 35 17.80 9.14 -15.25
CA SER A 35 17.20 7.90 -15.74
C SER A 35 15.78 7.72 -15.22
N GLU A 36 14.92 7.01 -15.94
CA GLU A 36 13.51 6.80 -15.56
C GLU A 36 13.40 6.14 -14.18
N ALA A 37 14.29 5.22 -13.87
CA ALA A 37 14.35 4.57 -12.56
C ALA A 37 14.71 5.55 -11.43
N LEU A 38 15.67 6.47 -11.65
CA LEU A 38 16.00 7.53 -10.69
C LEU A 38 14.86 8.54 -10.56
N LEU A 39 14.20 8.87 -11.67
CA LEU A 39 13.05 9.75 -11.67
C LEU A 39 11.90 9.15 -10.84
N GLY A 40 11.64 7.84 -11.01
CA GLY A 40 10.68 7.10 -10.20
C GLY A 40 11.03 7.11 -8.71
N MET A 41 12.30 7.00 -8.35
CA MET A 41 12.77 7.07 -6.96
C MET A 41 12.60 8.48 -6.36
N VAL A 42 12.90 9.54 -7.13
CA VAL A 42 12.66 10.93 -6.71
C VAL A 42 11.17 11.20 -6.53
N ALA A 43 10.34 10.68 -7.42
CA ALA A 43 8.89 10.77 -7.31
C ALA A 43 8.36 10.03 -6.07
N ALA A 44 8.89 8.83 -5.76
CA ALA A 44 8.57 8.09 -4.55
C ALA A 44 8.93 8.89 -3.29
N LEU A 45 10.16 9.43 -3.21
CA LEU A 45 10.59 10.26 -2.08
C LEU A 45 9.69 11.50 -1.89
N ALA A 46 9.26 12.12 -2.98
CA ALA A 46 8.35 13.24 -2.92
C ALA A 46 6.95 12.86 -2.45
N ALA A 47 6.47 11.69 -2.87
CA ALA A 47 5.19 11.14 -2.42
C ALA A 47 5.23 10.75 -0.93
N ASP A 48 6.40 10.30 -0.44
CA ASP A 48 6.65 9.92 0.95
C ASP A 48 6.93 11.13 1.87
N ALA A 49 7.07 12.34 1.33
CA ALA A 49 7.35 13.53 2.12
C ALA A 49 6.37 13.74 3.30
N PRO A 50 5.05 13.49 3.18
CA PRO A 50 4.13 13.54 4.31
C PRO A 50 4.48 12.55 5.42
N GLU A 51 4.80 11.32 5.07
CA GLU A 51 5.13 10.22 6.00
C GLU A 51 6.43 10.51 6.75
N VAL A 52 7.47 10.83 6.00
CA VAL A 52 8.80 11.16 6.54
C VAL A 52 8.70 12.37 7.48
N THR A 53 7.97 13.41 7.08
CA THR A 53 7.82 14.61 7.90
C THR A 53 7.01 14.34 9.18
N ALA A 54 5.91 13.61 9.10
CA ALA A 54 5.10 13.25 10.27
C ALA A 54 5.91 12.39 11.25
N ALA A 55 6.67 11.41 10.73
CA ALA A 55 7.54 10.57 11.56
C ALA A 55 8.65 11.39 12.24
N ILE A 56 9.32 12.28 11.52
CA ILE A 56 10.36 13.18 12.09
C ILE A 56 9.73 14.09 13.16
N ALA A 57 8.55 14.66 12.90
CA ALA A 57 7.88 15.53 13.85
C ALA A 57 7.52 14.79 15.15
N ALA A 58 7.00 13.57 15.06
CA ALA A 58 6.70 12.73 16.20
C ALA A 58 7.97 12.36 17.00
N LEU A 59 9.03 11.92 16.32
CA LEU A 59 10.31 11.58 16.94
C LEU A 59 10.95 12.80 17.63
N ALA A 60 10.94 13.96 16.98
CA ALA A 60 11.45 15.21 17.54
C ALA A 60 10.64 15.69 18.75
N SER A 61 9.37 15.31 18.85
CA SER A 61 8.50 15.55 20.00
C SER A 61 8.60 14.46 21.08
N HIS A 62 9.59 13.58 21.00
CA HIS A 62 9.80 12.42 21.91
C HIS A 62 8.65 11.41 21.90
N GLN A 63 7.85 11.36 20.86
CA GLN A 63 6.77 10.39 20.65
C GLN A 63 7.25 9.23 19.77
N GLN A 64 8.23 8.46 20.27
CA GLN A 64 8.93 7.43 19.50
C GLN A 64 7.96 6.35 18.96
N ARG A 65 6.93 5.99 19.70
CA ARG A 65 5.93 5.00 19.27
C ARG A 65 5.10 5.49 18.09
N ILE A 66 4.72 6.78 18.08
CA ILE A 66 4.02 7.38 16.95
C ILE A 66 4.95 7.43 15.74
N GLY A 67 6.18 7.95 15.90
CA GLY A 67 7.12 8.08 14.80
C GLY A 67 7.50 6.75 14.16
N ALA A 68 7.87 5.74 14.96
CA ALA A 68 8.13 4.39 14.45
C ALA A 68 6.87 3.76 13.84
N GLY A 69 5.71 3.98 14.47
CA GLY A 69 4.42 3.53 13.96
C GLY A 69 4.10 4.08 12.58
N VAL A 70 4.28 5.38 12.35
CA VAL A 70 4.05 6.02 11.05
C VAL A 70 4.89 5.35 9.97
N VAL A 71 6.21 5.20 10.17
CA VAL A 71 7.11 4.62 9.16
C VAL A 71 6.81 3.15 8.91
N LEU A 72 6.73 2.35 9.96
CA LEU A 72 6.56 0.90 9.81
C LEU A 72 5.14 0.55 9.39
N GLY A 73 4.14 1.27 9.90
CA GLY A 73 2.73 1.09 9.52
C GLY A 73 2.46 1.50 8.07
N SER A 74 3.04 2.64 7.61
CA SER A 74 2.93 3.04 6.20
C SER A 74 3.60 2.04 5.27
N ASN A 75 4.72 1.46 5.67
CA ASN A 75 5.39 0.43 4.87
C ASN A 75 4.54 -0.84 4.71
N VAL A 76 3.83 -1.29 5.76
CA VAL A 76 2.88 -2.40 5.67
C VAL A 76 1.68 -1.99 4.82
N PHE A 77 1.15 -0.77 5.01
CA PHE A 77 0.05 -0.24 4.21
C PHE A 77 0.42 -0.12 2.72
N ASN A 78 1.61 0.39 2.40
CA ASN A 78 2.10 0.51 1.04
C ASN A 78 2.13 -0.85 0.32
N LEU A 79 2.64 -1.91 0.95
CA LEU A 79 2.61 -3.25 0.37
C LEU A 79 1.18 -3.74 0.12
N ALA A 80 0.25 -3.47 1.04
CA ALA A 80 -1.15 -3.86 0.89
C ALA A 80 -1.88 -3.05 -0.18
N ALA A 81 -1.69 -1.73 -0.18
CA ALA A 81 -2.38 -0.83 -1.10
C ALA A 81 -1.78 -0.90 -2.51
N LEU A 82 -0.45 -0.85 -2.63
CA LEU A 82 0.21 -0.80 -3.94
C LEU A 82 0.16 -2.16 -4.63
N LEU A 83 0.49 -3.22 -3.93
CA LEU A 83 0.59 -4.56 -4.51
C LEU A 83 -0.70 -5.35 -4.32
N GLY A 84 -1.30 -5.33 -3.14
CA GLY A 84 -2.55 -6.06 -2.86
C GLY A 84 -3.73 -5.49 -3.63
N LEU A 85 -4.08 -4.21 -3.41
CA LEU A 85 -5.18 -3.56 -4.10
C LEU A 85 -4.88 -3.38 -5.59
N GLY A 86 -3.63 -3.04 -5.95
CA GLY A 86 -3.18 -2.96 -7.33
C GLY A 86 -3.44 -4.25 -8.10
N ALA A 87 -3.08 -5.43 -7.54
CA ALA A 87 -3.31 -6.73 -8.15
C ALA A 87 -4.82 -7.06 -8.31
N VAL A 88 -5.62 -6.70 -7.31
CA VAL A 88 -7.09 -6.90 -7.37
C VAL A 88 -7.71 -6.06 -8.47
N VAL A 89 -7.33 -4.77 -8.57
CA VAL A 89 -7.87 -3.81 -9.55
C VAL A 89 -7.43 -4.16 -10.97
N ALA A 90 -6.13 -4.38 -11.17
CA ALA A 90 -5.57 -4.74 -12.48
C ALA A 90 -5.95 -6.17 -12.92
N GLY A 91 -6.35 -7.03 -11.97
CA GLY A 91 -6.61 -8.45 -12.22
C GLY A 91 -5.34 -9.32 -12.18
N ARG A 92 -4.25 -8.82 -12.69
CA ARG A 92 -2.90 -9.37 -12.58
C ARG A 92 -1.87 -8.28 -12.79
N ILE A 93 -0.88 -8.26 -11.91
CA ILE A 93 0.35 -7.47 -12.05
C ILE A 93 1.44 -8.44 -12.51
N GLY A 94 1.94 -8.30 -13.74
CA GLY A 94 3.09 -9.05 -14.23
C GLY A 94 4.37 -8.52 -13.58
N LEU A 95 5.26 -9.40 -13.12
CA LEU A 95 6.50 -9.01 -12.46
C LEU A 95 7.68 -9.76 -13.06
N HIS A 96 8.74 -9.03 -13.40
CA HIS A 96 9.97 -9.61 -13.90
C HIS A 96 10.84 -10.09 -12.75
N ARG A 97 11.33 -11.33 -12.79
CA ARG A 97 12.15 -11.90 -11.71
C ARG A 97 13.38 -11.07 -11.38
N ARG A 98 14.00 -10.44 -12.39
CA ARG A 98 15.21 -9.63 -12.17
C ARG A 98 14.90 -8.36 -11.37
N VAL A 99 13.78 -7.70 -11.67
CA VAL A 99 13.31 -6.53 -10.92
C VAL A 99 12.96 -6.95 -9.48
N VAL A 100 12.19 -8.03 -9.31
CA VAL A 100 11.85 -8.56 -7.97
C VAL A 100 13.11 -8.90 -7.18
N ALA A 101 14.14 -9.48 -7.81
CA ALA A 101 15.41 -9.82 -7.14
C ALA A 101 16.19 -8.53 -6.76
N LEU A 102 16.31 -7.58 -7.68
CA LEU A 102 17.11 -6.37 -7.47
C LEU A 102 16.49 -5.50 -6.37
N THR A 103 15.28 -5.02 -6.57
CA THR A 103 14.57 -4.16 -5.60
C THR A 103 14.22 -4.90 -4.31
N GLY A 104 13.83 -6.19 -4.42
CA GLY A 104 13.52 -7.02 -3.28
C GLY A 104 14.70 -7.27 -2.35
N THR A 105 15.91 -7.48 -2.89
CA THR A 105 17.12 -7.65 -2.07
C THR A 105 17.42 -6.38 -1.26
N VAL A 106 17.29 -5.20 -1.87
CA VAL A 106 17.46 -3.93 -1.16
C VAL A 106 16.42 -3.77 -0.06
N ALA A 107 15.14 -4.01 -0.38
CA ALA A 107 14.05 -3.87 0.57
C ALA A 107 14.18 -4.84 1.76
N VAL A 108 14.55 -6.11 1.51
CA VAL A 108 14.77 -7.10 2.58
C VAL A 108 15.96 -6.70 3.44
N TRP A 109 17.07 -6.26 2.84
CA TRP A 109 18.22 -5.79 3.59
C TRP A 109 17.84 -4.65 4.54
N VAL A 110 17.14 -3.63 4.01
CA VAL A 110 16.70 -2.48 4.81
C VAL A 110 15.70 -2.90 5.90
N ALA A 111 14.80 -3.83 5.61
CA ALA A 111 13.87 -4.36 6.60
C ALA A 111 14.59 -5.11 7.74
N VAL A 112 15.62 -5.90 7.41
CA VAL A 112 16.45 -6.61 8.41
C VAL A 112 17.24 -5.61 9.25
N VAL A 113 17.90 -4.63 8.62
CA VAL A 113 18.64 -3.57 9.34
C VAL A 113 17.69 -2.80 10.26
N CYS A 114 16.50 -2.44 9.77
CA CYS A 114 15.47 -1.78 10.56
C CYS A 114 15.08 -2.62 11.79
N ALA A 115 14.85 -3.91 11.59
CA ALA A 115 14.51 -4.83 12.69
C ALA A 115 15.63 -4.90 13.73
N LEU A 116 16.89 -5.01 13.32
CA LEU A 116 18.04 -5.04 14.23
C LEU A 116 18.18 -3.72 15.04
N VAL A 117 17.87 -2.59 14.42
CA VAL A 117 17.92 -1.29 15.09
C VAL A 117 16.75 -1.13 16.09
N VAL A 118 15.54 -1.50 15.69
CA VAL A 118 14.36 -1.44 16.58
C VAL A 118 14.49 -2.41 17.76
N LEU A 119 15.14 -3.57 17.54
CA LEU A 119 15.51 -4.53 18.59
C LEU A 119 16.60 -4.02 19.54
N GLY A 120 17.26 -2.91 19.22
CA GLY A 120 18.39 -2.39 19.96
C GLY A 120 19.70 -3.19 19.77
N ALA A 121 19.73 -4.17 18.86
CA ALA A 121 20.92 -4.96 18.54
C ALA A 121 21.98 -4.16 17.77
N VAL A 122 21.55 -3.15 17.02
CA VAL A 122 22.41 -2.25 16.24
C VAL A 122 22.02 -0.81 16.55
N PRO A 123 22.99 0.09 16.84
CA PRO A 123 22.67 1.49 17.07
C PRO A 123 22.17 2.17 15.79
N PRO A 124 21.28 3.20 15.87
CA PRO A 124 20.66 3.84 14.72
C PRO A 124 21.65 4.36 13.68
N LEU A 125 22.81 4.89 14.11
CA LEU A 125 23.85 5.35 13.21
C LEU A 125 24.45 4.22 12.37
N ALA A 126 24.76 3.08 12.99
CA ALA A 126 25.28 1.94 12.24
C ALA A 126 24.19 1.38 11.29
N GLY A 127 22.93 1.35 11.73
CA GLY A 127 21.79 1.01 10.87
C GLY A 127 21.66 1.94 9.67
N LEU A 128 21.79 3.24 9.88
CA LEU A 128 21.77 4.25 8.82
C LEU A 128 22.90 4.05 7.81
N VAL A 129 24.12 3.76 8.27
CA VAL A 129 25.27 3.47 7.40
C VAL A 129 25.06 2.20 6.59
N LEU A 130 24.55 1.13 7.23
CA LEU A 130 24.30 -0.15 6.56
C LEU A 130 23.17 -0.06 5.52
N ALA A 131 22.05 0.58 5.87
CA ALA A 131 20.91 0.75 4.98
C ALA A 131 21.20 1.80 3.89
N GLY A 132 21.77 2.95 4.27
CA GLY A 132 22.14 4.02 3.37
C GLY A 132 23.23 3.63 2.39
N GLY A 133 24.21 2.82 2.82
CA GLY A 133 25.25 2.27 1.93
C GLY A 133 24.67 1.39 0.82
N VAL A 134 23.75 0.50 1.15
CA VAL A 134 23.05 -0.33 0.15
C VAL A 134 22.16 0.50 -0.75
N LEU A 135 21.44 1.49 -0.21
CA LEU A 135 20.66 2.43 -1.01
C LEU A 135 21.55 3.22 -1.98
N ALA A 136 22.69 3.76 -1.50
CA ALA A 136 23.64 4.50 -2.35
C ALA A 136 24.18 3.63 -3.49
N LEU A 137 24.50 2.36 -3.21
CA LEU A 137 24.91 1.41 -4.23
C LEU A 137 23.79 1.14 -5.23
N TYR A 138 22.57 0.97 -4.76
CA TYR A 138 21.40 0.78 -5.62
C TYR A 138 21.15 1.99 -6.52
N VAL A 139 21.20 3.22 -5.96
CA VAL A 139 21.10 4.46 -6.73
C VAL A 139 22.21 4.56 -7.78
N ALA A 140 23.44 4.18 -7.43
CA ALA A 140 24.55 4.16 -8.38
C ALA A 140 24.32 3.14 -9.53
N VAL A 141 23.74 1.97 -9.23
CA VAL A 141 23.36 0.98 -10.24
C VAL A 141 22.30 1.55 -11.19
N LEU A 142 21.25 2.18 -10.67
CA LEU A 142 20.19 2.80 -11.45
C LEU A 142 20.73 3.97 -12.30
N GLY A 143 21.56 4.86 -11.72
CA GLY A 143 22.12 6.02 -12.41
C GLY A 143 23.12 5.69 -13.51
N THR A 144 23.88 4.61 -13.35
CA THR A 144 24.83 4.13 -14.36
C THR A 144 24.23 3.09 -15.30
N ARG A 145 22.93 2.80 -15.17
CA ARG A 145 22.25 1.72 -15.90
C ARG A 145 22.98 0.38 -15.80
N GLY A 146 23.58 0.12 -14.66
CA GLY A 146 24.39 -1.07 -14.39
C GLY A 146 25.76 -1.13 -15.09
N GLN A 147 26.17 -0.11 -15.83
CA GLN A 147 27.40 -0.13 -16.61
C GLN A 147 28.62 0.37 -15.87
N GLY A 148 28.46 1.18 -14.82
CA GLY A 148 29.54 1.86 -14.10
C GLY A 148 30.33 1.00 -13.11
N LEU A 149 29.90 -0.22 -12.82
CA LEU A 149 30.48 -1.05 -11.79
C LEU A 149 31.52 -2.03 -12.36
N ARG A 150 32.69 -2.14 -11.73
CA ARG A 150 33.74 -3.12 -12.05
C ARG A 150 33.35 -4.52 -11.53
N LEU A 151 32.33 -5.10 -12.14
CA LEU A 151 31.81 -6.44 -11.81
C LEU A 151 32.17 -7.46 -12.90
N PRO A 152 32.21 -8.78 -12.58
CA PRO A 152 32.31 -9.83 -13.58
C PRO A 152 31.21 -9.68 -14.65
N ALA A 153 31.54 -10.00 -15.90
CA ALA A 153 30.67 -9.75 -17.04
C ALA A 153 29.22 -10.28 -16.88
N ARG A 154 29.08 -11.46 -16.27
CA ARG A 154 27.78 -12.11 -15.99
C ARG A 154 26.90 -11.27 -15.03
N TRP A 155 27.47 -10.70 -13.97
CA TRP A 155 26.76 -9.89 -13.00
C TRP A 155 26.38 -8.53 -13.59
N ARG A 156 27.30 -7.95 -14.34
CA ARG A 156 27.03 -6.70 -15.06
C ARG A 156 25.91 -6.87 -16.09
N ALA A 157 25.95 -7.94 -16.91
CA ALA A 157 24.89 -8.22 -17.87
C ALA A 157 23.54 -8.44 -17.19
N TRP A 158 23.52 -9.10 -16.02
CA TRP A 158 22.30 -9.30 -15.25
C TRP A 158 21.73 -7.98 -14.70
N LEU A 159 22.59 -7.10 -14.12
CA LEU A 159 22.17 -5.79 -13.61
C LEU A 159 21.65 -4.90 -14.72
N VAL A 160 22.36 -4.83 -15.85
CA VAL A 160 21.92 -4.04 -17.03
C VAL A 160 20.54 -4.50 -17.48
N SER A 161 20.30 -5.82 -17.54
CA SER A 161 18.99 -6.35 -17.92
C SER A 161 17.90 -6.02 -16.91
N ALA A 162 18.21 -6.10 -15.60
CA ALA A 162 17.25 -5.81 -14.54
C ALA A 162 16.81 -4.34 -14.57
N VAL A 163 17.79 -3.42 -14.71
CA VAL A 163 17.51 -1.98 -14.81
C VAL A 163 16.75 -1.66 -16.10
N ALA A 164 17.12 -2.26 -17.23
CA ALA A 164 16.43 -2.03 -18.50
C ALA A 164 14.97 -2.50 -18.47
N GLU A 165 14.66 -3.64 -17.82
CA GLU A 165 13.29 -4.13 -17.63
C GLU A 165 12.47 -3.15 -16.78
N GLU A 166 13.07 -2.55 -15.73
CA GLU A 166 12.42 -1.55 -14.88
C GLU A 166 12.21 -0.22 -15.64
N GLU A 167 13.24 0.29 -16.31
CA GLU A 167 13.18 1.55 -17.07
C GLU A 167 12.13 1.49 -18.17
N GLN A 168 12.03 0.38 -18.91
CA GLN A 168 11.07 0.24 -20.02
C GLN A 168 9.62 0.38 -19.54
N GLU A 169 9.28 -0.11 -18.37
CA GLU A 169 7.92 0.05 -17.81
C GLU A 169 7.69 1.48 -17.29
N LEU A 170 8.69 2.09 -16.67
CA LEU A 170 8.63 3.45 -16.16
C LEU A 170 8.56 4.48 -17.30
N GLU A 171 9.36 4.36 -18.35
CA GLU A 171 9.36 5.26 -19.51
C GLU A 171 7.97 5.37 -20.14
N GLN A 172 7.27 4.27 -20.24
CA GLN A 172 5.88 4.29 -20.71
C GLN A 172 4.91 4.93 -19.71
N ALA A 173 5.25 5.03 -18.40
CA ALA A 173 4.42 5.59 -17.34
C ALA A 173 4.57 7.08 -17.18
N ILE A 174 5.80 7.54 -17.22
CA ILE A 174 6.20 8.90 -16.88
C ILE A 174 6.61 9.55 -18.20
N ARG A 175 5.84 10.53 -18.68
CA ARG A 175 6.23 11.43 -19.79
C ARG A 175 6.04 12.86 -19.30
N PRO A 176 6.88 13.35 -18.38
CA PRO A 176 6.80 14.72 -17.93
C PRO A 176 7.20 15.67 -19.07
N ARG A 177 6.55 16.81 -19.17
CA ARG A 177 7.03 17.90 -20.02
C ARG A 177 8.31 18.45 -19.40
N ARG A 178 9.34 18.79 -20.22
CA ARG A 178 10.59 19.41 -19.73
C ARG A 178 10.30 20.57 -18.78
N GLY A 179 10.86 20.49 -17.58
CA GLY A 179 10.65 21.45 -16.53
C GLY A 179 11.28 22.82 -16.82
N ARG A 180 10.73 23.83 -16.17
CA ARG A 180 11.27 25.19 -16.12
C ARG A 180 11.90 25.44 -14.76
N TRP A 181 12.75 26.47 -14.58
CA TRP A 181 13.25 26.84 -13.26
C TRP A 181 12.13 27.26 -12.30
N SER A 182 11.01 27.77 -12.80
CA SER A 182 9.79 28.01 -12.01
C SER A 182 9.20 26.73 -11.40
N ASP A 183 9.50 25.53 -11.95
CA ASP A 183 9.07 24.27 -11.34
C ASP A 183 9.90 23.97 -10.07
N ALA A 184 11.17 24.42 -10.00
CA ALA A 184 11.99 24.27 -8.80
C ALA A 184 11.46 25.14 -7.65
N THR A 185 11.08 26.39 -7.93
CA THR A 185 10.47 27.26 -6.90
C THR A 185 9.11 26.73 -6.45
N ALA A 186 8.30 26.22 -7.38
CA ALA A 186 7.01 25.62 -7.07
C ALA A 186 7.19 24.32 -6.25
N ALA A 187 8.19 23.48 -6.57
CA ALA A 187 8.51 22.28 -5.79
C ALA A 187 8.98 22.64 -4.37
N ALA A 188 9.86 23.64 -4.22
CA ALA A 188 10.30 24.11 -2.91
C ALA A 188 9.13 24.66 -2.07
N ALA A 189 8.25 25.47 -2.66
CA ALA A 189 7.06 25.97 -1.98
C ALA A 189 6.10 24.83 -1.58
N ALA A 190 5.87 23.87 -2.48
CA ALA A 190 5.04 22.71 -2.19
C ALA A 190 5.65 21.87 -1.05
N LEU A 191 6.96 21.65 -1.03
CA LEU A 191 7.66 20.93 0.04
C LEU A 191 7.50 21.63 1.39
N VAL A 192 7.63 22.95 1.44
CA VAL A 192 7.41 23.72 2.68
C VAL A 192 5.99 23.53 3.19
N VAL A 193 4.99 23.60 2.29
CA VAL A 193 3.59 23.39 2.70
C VAL A 193 3.36 21.95 3.15
N VAL A 194 3.93 20.93 2.48
CA VAL A 194 3.86 19.53 2.91
C VAL A 194 4.42 19.37 4.33
N ILE A 195 5.59 19.95 4.59
CA ILE A 195 6.22 19.89 5.92
C ILE A 195 5.31 20.51 6.99
N LEU A 196 4.84 21.73 6.78
CA LEU A 196 3.97 22.42 7.75
C LEU A 196 2.64 21.71 7.96
N ALA A 197 2.02 21.24 6.88
CA ALA A 197 0.76 20.52 6.92
C ALA A 197 0.91 19.16 7.63
N SER A 198 1.98 18.42 7.37
CA SER A 198 2.24 17.11 8.00
C SER A 198 2.58 17.24 9.48
N ILE A 199 3.33 18.27 9.89
CA ILE A 199 3.56 18.58 11.31
C ILE A 199 2.23 18.93 12.00
N THR A 200 1.39 19.74 11.37
CA THR A 200 0.08 20.12 11.92
C THR A 200 -0.82 18.91 12.06
N MET A 201 -0.85 18.05 11.04
CA MET A 201 -1.63 16.81 11.04
C MET A 201 -1.14 15.84 12.12
N GLU A 202 0.16 15.64 12.25
CA GLU A 202 0.76 14.76 13.27
C GLU A 202 0.41 15.24 14.69
N ARG A 203 0.63 16.53 14.99
CA ARG A 203 0.29 17.12 16.30
C ARG A 203 -1.20 17.01 16.61
N ALA A 204 -2.04 17.25 15.61
CA ALA A 204 -3.49 17.10 15.77
C ALA A 204 -3.88 15.63 16.01
N ALA A 205 -3.30 14.68 15.29
CA ALA A 205 -3.53 13.25 15.48
C ALA A 205 -3.08 12.79 16.88
N SER A 206 -1.89 13.19 17.33
CA SER A 206 -1.36 12.88 18.64
C SER A 206 -2.26 13.45 19.76
N SER A 207 -2.67 14.71 19.64
CA SER A 207 -3.58 15.35 20.58
C SER A 207 -4.96 14.68 20.62
N LEU A 208 -5.52 14.32 19.46
CA LEU A 208 -6.79 13.59 19.37
C LEU A 208 -6.65 12.19 19.95
N GLY A 209 -5.60 11.46 19.60
CA GLY A 209 -5.31 10.14 20.14
C GLY A 209 -5.24 10.17 21.65
N GLY A 210 -4.45 11.09 22.22
CA GLY A 210 -4.34 11.27 23.67
C GLY A 210 -5.67 11.61 24.35
N SER A 211 -6.46 12.52 23.76
CA SER A 211 -7.77 12.92 24.31
C SER A 211 -8.84 11.82 24.22
N LEU A 212 -8.70 10.90 23.26
CA LEU A 212 -9.62 9.78 23.03
C LEU A 212 -9.15 8.47 23.70
N GLY A 213 -7.98 8.47 24.35
CA GLY A 213 -7.38 7.27 24.92
C GLY A 213 -6.92 6.27 23.87
N VAL A 214 -6.66 6.72 22.62
CA VAL A 214 -6.13 5.87 21.56
C VAL A 214 -4.63 5.67 21.77
N PRO A 215 -4.15 4.44 21.84
CA PRO A 215 -2.72 4.17 21.95
C PRO A 215 -1.88 4.82 20.87
N GLU A 216 -0.69 5.33 21.25
CA GLU A 216 0.22 6.02 20.34
C GLU A 216 0.57 5.19 19.08
N ILE A 217 0.77 3.89 19.26
CA ILE A 217 1.12 2.96 18.16
C ILE A 217 -0.02 2.83 17.13
N ILE A 218 -1.28 2.92 17.58
CA ILE A 218 -2.45 2.91 16.69
C ILE A 218 -2.55 4.25 15.97
N THR A 219 -2.35 5.36 16.70
CA THR A 219 -2.36 6.71 16.10
C THR A 219 -1.30 6.83 14.99
N GLY A 220 -0.08 6.38 15.25
CA GLY A 220 0.99 6.38 14.25
C GLY A 220 0.81 5.29 13.20
N GLY A 221 0.72 4.03 13.61
CA GLY A 221 0.81 2.87 12.73
C GLY A 221 -0.43 2.58 11.89
N LEU A 222 -1.60 3.11 12.24
CA LEU A 222 -2.83 2.96 11.46
C LEU A 222 -3.35 4.29 10.94
N VAL A 223 -3.58 5.29 11.82
CA VAL A 223 -4.27 6.52 11.41
C VAL A 223 -3.35 7.38 10.54
N LEU A 224 -2.21 7.79 11.08
CA LEU A 224 -1.26 8.61 10.33
C LEU A 224 -0.69 7.84 9.13
N ALA A 225 -0.25 6.61 9.34
CA ALA A 225 0.28 5.75 8.27
C ALA A 225 -0.67 5.64 7.08
N ALA A 226 -1.96 5.36 7.31
CA ALA A 226 -2.93 5.23 6.23
C ALA A 226 -3.18 6.56 5.50
N VAL A 227 -3.30 7.67 6.24
CA VAL A 227 -3.60 8.98 5.65
C VAL A 227 -2.41 9.49 4.83
N THR A 228 -1.19 9.40 5.37
CA THR A 228 0.02 9.88 4.67
C THR A 228 0.34 9.05 3.42
N SER A 229 0.03 7.75 3.43
CA SER A 229 0.30 6.84 2.30
C SER A 229 -0.76 6.88 1.18
N LEU A 230 -1.83 7.67 1.32
CA LEU A 230 -2.85 7.78 0.26
C LEU A 230 -2.29 8.21 -1.10
N PRO A 231 -1.33 9.15 -1.24
CA PRO A 231 -0.75 9.50 -2.53
C PRO A 231 -0.12 8.30 -3.22
N ASN A 232 0.63 7.49 -2.46
CA ASN A 232 1.27 6.26 -2.96
C ASN A 232 0.22 5.25 -3.43
N ALA A 233 -0.84 5.04 -2.63
CA ALA A 233 -1.93 4.12 -2.99
C ALA A 233 -2.62 4.52 -4.30
N VAL A 234 -2.91 5.81 -4.50
CA VAL A 234 -3.52 6.32 -5.73
C VAL A 234 -2.60 6.13 -6.93
N ALA A 235 -1.31 6.47 -6.79
CA ALA A 235 -0.31 6.28 -7.85
C ALA A 235 -0.19 4.81 -8.26
N ALA A 236 -0.17 3.90 -7.30
CA ALA A 236 -0.04 2.47 -7.55
C ALA A 236 -1.26 1.86 -8.24
N VAL A 237 -2.47 2.19 -7.80
CA VAL A 237 -3.70 1.75 -8.47
C VAL A 237 -3.72 2.22 -9.93
N TYR A 238 -3.24 3.43 -10.17
CA TYR A 238 -3.12 3.97 -11.52
C TYR A 238 -2.11 3.20 -12.38
N LEU A 239 -0.91 2.93 -11.85
CA LEU A 239 0.14 2.15 -12.53
C LEU A 239 -0.30 0.71 -12.79
N ALA A 240 -0.83 0.05 -11.76
CA ALA A 240 -1.32 -1.33 -11.85
C ALA A 240 -2.46 -1.45 -12.86
N GLY A 241 -3.40 -0.52 -12.87
CA GLY A 241 -4.51 -0.47 -13.84
C GLY A 241 -4.06 -0.30 -15.30
N ARG A 242 -2.83 0.16 -15.51
CA ARG A 242 -2.18 0.25 -16.82
C ARG A 242 -1.31 -0.95 -17.19
N GLY A 243 -1.29 -1.98 -16.35
CA GLY A 243 -0.51 -3.20 -16.57
C GLY A 243 0.99 -3.05 -16.30
N ARG A 244 1.40 -2.05 -15.48
CA ARG A 244 2.81 -1.72 -15.18
C ARG A 244 3.23 -2.27 -13.83
N GLY A 245 3.33 -3.59 -13.78
CA GLY A 245 3.55 -4.30 -12.54
C GLY A 245 4.93 -4.05 -11.93
N ALA A 246 5.99 -4.06 -12.73
CA ALA A 246 7.34 -3.83 -12.22
C ALA A 246 7.49 -2.41 -11.65
N ALA A 247 6.93 -1.40 -12.33
CA ALA A 247 6.89 -0.03 -11.81
C ALA A 247 6.12 0.07 -10.49
N THR A 248 4.99 -0.64 -10.36
CA THR A 248 4.20 -0.66 -9.11
C THR A 248 4.98 -1.29 -7.96
N LEU A 249 5.66 -2.44 -8.21
CA LEU A 249 6.49 -3.10 -7.21
C LEU A 249 7.67 -2.24 -6.79
N SER A 250 8.39 -1.69 -7.77
CA SER A 250 9.56 -0.83 -7.53
C SER A 250 9.18 0.40 -6.72
N THR A 251 8.07 1.07 -7.06
CA THR A 251 7.55 2.20 -6.28
C THR A 251 7.26 1.80 -4.83
N ALA A 252 6.58 0.67 -4.59
CA ALA A 252 6.26 0.22 -3.23
C ALA A 252 7.52 -0.07 -2.39
N LEU A 253 8.49 -0.78 -2.96
CA LEU A 253 9.70 -1.18 -2.24
C LEU A 253 10.68 -0.01 -2.05
N ASN A 254 10.79 0.88 -3.04
CA ASN A 254 11.61 2.08 -2.94
C ASN A 254 11.05 3.06 -1.91
N SER A 255 9.73 3.30 -1.90
CA SER A 255 9.04 4.07 -0.87
C SER A 255 9.34 3.50 0.53
N ASN A 256 9.12 2.20 0.74
CA ASN A 256 9.40 1.57 2.02
C ASN A 256 10.87 1.70 2.45
N THR A 257 11.82 1.58 1.51
CA THR A 257 13.25 1.75 1.76
C THR A 257 13.58 3.18 2.18
N LEU A 258 13.03 4.16 1.45
CA LEU A 258 13.23 5.58 1.73
C LEU A 258 12.60 6.01 3.05
N ASN A 259 11.39 5.52 3.35
CA ASN A 259 10.71 5.76 4.61
C ASN A 259 11.52 5.27 5.82
N VAL A 260 12.08 4.07 5.76
CA VAL A 260 12.94 3.55 6.85
C VAL A 260 14.19 4.41 7.01
N ILE A 261 14.89 4.74 5.93
CA ILE A 261 16.15 5.47 5.99
C ILE A 261 15.92 6.93 6.42
N ALA A 262 15.02 7.65 5.75
CA ALA A 262 14.80 9.07 5.98
C ALA A 262 13.83 9.35 7.15
N GLY A 263 12.82 8.52 7.36
CA GLY A 263 11.77 8.71 8.37
C GLY A 263 12.09 8.08 9.73
N LEU A 264 12.94 7.05 9.78
CA LEU A 264 13.23 6.34 11.03
C LEU A 264 14.72 6.37 11.41
N LEU A 265 15.60 5.84 10.55
CA LEU A 265 17.02 5.68 10.90
C LEU A 265 17.73 7.02 11.02
N LEU A 266 17.54 7.93 10.07
CA LEU A 266 18.17 9.25 10.09
C LEU A 266 17.74 10.07 11.33
N PRO A 267 16.47 10.32 11.61
CA PRO A 267 16.07 11.03 12.83
C PRO A 267 16.42 10.24 14.10
N GLY A 268 16.37 8.91 14.06
CA GLY A 268 16.76 8.06 15.17
C GLY A 268 18.24 8.21 15.60
N THR A 269 19.12 8.64 14.68
CA THR A 269 20.52 8.96 15.03
C THR A 269 20.66 10.24 15.85
N ILE A 270 19.71 11.14 15.77
CA ILE A 270 19.74 12.47 16.41
C ILE A 270 18.98 12.44 17.75
N VAL A 271 17.75 11.90 17.73
CA VAL A 271 16.86 11.95 18.89
C VAL A 271 16.71 10.61 19.62
N GLY A 272 17.29 9.54 19.07
CA GLY A 272 17.09 8.17 19.56
C GLY A 272 15.73 7.58 19.18
N LEU A 273 15.61 6.26 19.27
CA LEU A 273 14.37 5.52 19.01
C LEU A 273 13.66 5.04 20.29
N GLY A 274 14.21 5.38 21.45
CA GLY A 274 13.73 4.92 22.75
C GLY A 274 14.10 3.47 23.04
N ALA A 275 13.59 2.94 24.15
CA ALA A 275 13.77 1.54 24.50
C ALA A 275 12.91 0.63 23.62
N PRO A 276 13.41 -0.56 23.24
CA PRO A 276 12.61 -1.54 22.52
C PRO A 276 11.31 -1.85 23.27
N SER A 277 10.19 -1.76 22.55
CA SER A 277 8.88 -2.11 23.10
C SER A 277 8.26 -3.28 22.35
N GLY A 278 7.43 -4.10 23.02
CA GLY A 278 6.74 -5.21 22.39
C GLY A 278 5.89 -4.78 21.18
N GLN A 279 5.30 -3.59 21.24
CA GLN A 279 4.51 -3.03 20.14
C GLN A 279 5.39 -2.63 18.94
N ALA A 280 6.53 -1.98 19.18
CA ALA A 280 7.48 -1.66 18.09
C ALA A 280 8.02 -2.93 17.45
N LEU A 281 8.27 -3.96 18.26
CA LEU A 281 8.69 -5.28 17.79
C LEU A 281 7.62 -5.95 16.93
N LEU A 282 6.36 -5.90 17.36
CA LEU A 282 5.21 -6.44 16.62
C LEU A 282 5.10 -5.79 15.22
N VAL A 283 5.12 -4.46 15.16
CA VAL A 283 5.00 -3.74 13.88
C VAL A 283 6.19 -4.02 12.96
N THR A 284 7.40 -4.09 13.54
CA THR A 284 8.61 -4.42 12.79
C THR A 284 8.60 -5.85 12.25
N ALA A 285 8.14 -6.81 13.05
CA ALA A 285 7.97 -8.20 12.62
C ALA A 285 6.95 -8.31 11.48
N TRP A 286 5.84 -7.58 11.58
CA TRP A 286 4.87 -7.49 10.50
C TRP A 286 5.46 -6.88 9.24
N TYR A 287 6.17 -5.77 9.33
CA TYR A 287 6.81 -5.14 8.18
C TYR A 287 7.80 -6.09 7.48
N ALA A 288 8.73 -6.70 8.25
CA ALA A 288 9.71 -7.62 7.70
C ALA A 288 9.05 -8.88 7.11
N GLY A 289 8.14 -9.52 7.86
CA GLY A 289 7.43 -10.72 7.43
C GLY A 289 6.53 -10.46 6.23
N PHE A 290 5.84 -9.33 6.20
CA PHE A 290 4.98 -8.95 5.08
C PHE A 290 5.77 -8.67 3.80
N THR A 291 6.92 -7.97 3.94
CA THR A 291 7.87 -7.77 2.83
C THR A 291 8.34 -9.10 2.24
N LEU A 292 8.78 -10.04 3.10
CA LEU A 292 9.21 -11.37 2.66
C LEU A 292 8.08 -12.16 2.01
N ALA A 293 6.87 -12.17 2.60
CA ALA A 293 5.72 -12.89 2.07
C ALA A 293 5.31 -12.39 0.69
N VAL A 294 5.21 -11.07 0.51
CA VAL A 294 4.85 -10.44 -0.77
C VAL A 294 5.91 -10.72 -1.84
N LEU A 295 7.21 -10.62 -1.49
CA LEU A 295 8.29 -10.92 -2.42
C LEU A 295 8.32 -12.41 -2.80
N ALA A 296 8.05 -13.31 -1.87
CA ALA A 296 7.96 -14.75 -2.15
C ALA A 296 6.81 -15.06 -3.12
N LEU A 297 5.63 -14.44 -2.93
CA LEU A 297 4.51 -14.54 -3.86
C LEU A 297 4.86 -13.99 -5.24
N ALA A 298 5.44 -12.79 -5.28
CA ALA A 298 5.87 -12.13 -6.51
C ALA A 298 6.89 -12.97 -7.30
N TRP A 299 7.87 -13.54 -6.59
CA TRP A 299 8.90 -14.41 -7.17
C TRP A 299 8.33 -15.70 -7.73
N ARG A 300 7.49 -16.39 -6.93
CA ARG A 300 6.94 -17.71 -7.28
C ARG A 300 6.05 -17.65 -8.50
N HIS A 301 5.20 -16.65 -8.61
CA HIS A 301 4.17 -16.54 -9.63
C HIS A 301 4.53 -15.65 -10.82
N GLN A 302 5.69 -15.01 -10.79
CA GLN A 302 6.09 -13.97 -11.76
C GLN A 302 4.99 -12.93 -11.95
N GLY A 303 4.37 -12.56 -10.85
CA GLY A 303 3.26 -11.63 -10.80
C GLY A 303 2.35 -11.87 -9.61
N LEU A 304 1.43 -10.97 -9.41
CA LEU A 304 0.40 -11.05 -8.39
C LEU A 304 -0.97 -11.00 -9.08
N GLY A 305 -1.77 -12.01 -8.89
CA GLY A 305 -3.14 -12.07 -9.37
C GLY A 305 -4.13 -11.56 -8.31
N ARG A 306 -5.42 -11.64 -8.61
CA ARG A 306 -6.48 -11.18 -7.69
C ARG A 306 -6.51 -11.95 -6.37
N LEU A 307 -6.20 -13.24 -6.40
CA LEU A 307 -6.21 -14.06 -5.18
C LEU A 307 -5.04 -13.69 -4.27
N GLU A 308 -3.85 -13.53 -4.84
CA GLU A 308 -2.67 -13.05 -4.10
C GLU A 308 -2.90 -11.64 -3.58
N GLY A 309 -3.50 -10.76 -4.39
CA GLY A 309 -3.88 -9.41 -3.96
C GLY A 309 -4.88 -9.42 -2.80
N ALA A 310 -5.92 -10.27 -2.86
CA ALA A 310 -6.88 -10.42 -1.78
C ALA A 310 -6.23 -11.00 -0.51
N ALA A 311 -5.30 -11.96 -0.64
CA ALA A 311 -4.55 -12.51 0.48
C ALA A 311 -3.66 -11.44 1.15
N ILE A 312 -3.01 -10.59 0.37
CA ILE A 312 -2.21 -9.46 0.87
C ILE A 312 -3.10 -8.47 1.65
N ILE A 313 -4.28 -8.13 1.13
CA ILE A 313 -5.23 -7.24 1.83
C ILE A 313 -5.75 -7.89 3.12
N THR A 314 -6.03 -9.20 3.10
CA THR A 314 -6.45 -9.94 4.30
C THR A 314 -5.34 -9.96 5.36
N ALA A 315 -4.08 -10.14 4.95
CA ALA A 315 -2.95 -10.05 5.86
C ALA A 315 -2.79 -8.64 6.46
N TYR A 316 -3.07 -7.58 5.69
CA TYR A 316 -3.12 -6.22 6.23
C TYR A 316 -4.26 -6.03 7.25
N ALA A 317 -5.43 -6.61 7.01
CA ALA A 317 -6.51 -6.58 8.00
C ALA A 317 -6.12 -7.30 9.30
N ALA A 318 -5.38 -8.43 9.20
CA ALA A 318 -4.84 -9.12 10.36
C ALA A 318 -3.75 -8.29 11.09
N PHE A 319 -2.90 -7.58 10.35
CA PHE A 319 -1.97 -6.60 10.94
C PHE A 319 -2.74 -5.53 11.74
N THR A 320 -3.76 -4.94 11.13
CA THR A 320 -4.60 -3.93 11.79
C THR A 320 -5.23 -4.48 13.07
N ALA A 321 -5.81 -5.67 13.02
CA ALA A 321 -6.39 -6.33 14.17
C ALA A 321 -5.35 -6.61 15.28
N SER A 322 -4.17 -7.13 14.91
CA SER A 322 -3.10 -7.42 15.86
C SER A 322 -2.57 -6.15 16.53
N LEU A 323 -2.51 -5.04 15.80
CA LEU A 323 -2.06 -3.76 16.33
C LEU A 323 -3.08 -3.14 17.28
N ILE A 324 -4.38 -3.26 16.98
CA ILE A 324 -5.46 -2.82 17.88
C ILE A 324 -5.44 -3.65 19.16
N ILE A 325 -5.37 -4.97 19.07
CA ILE A 325 -5.30 -5.86 20.23
C ILE A 325 -4.08 -5.51 21.09
N SER A 326 -2.90 -5.40 20.49
CA SER A 326 -1.66 -5.04 21.20
C SER A 326 -1.69 -3.62 21.80
N GLY A 327 -2.48 -2.71 21.23
CA GLY A 327 -2.61 -1.34 21.74
C GLY A 327 -3.44 -1.23 23.00
N TYR A 328 -4.47 -2.08 23.14
CA TYR A 328 -5.42 -2.03 24.26
C TYR A 328 -5.26 -3.17 25.27
N ALA A 329 -4.58 -4.26 24.91
CA ALA A 329 -4.26 -5.37 25.81
C ALA A 329 -2.82 -5.27 26.31
N GLU A 330 -2.55 -5.84 27.51
CA GLU A 330 -1.19 -6.14 27.93
C GLU A 330 -0.50 -6.96 26.83
N PRO A 331 0.81 -6.75 26.58
CA PRO A 331 1.52 -7.39 25.47
C PRO A 331 1.75 -8.89 25.72
N ASP A 332 0.66 -9.63 25.79
CA ASP A 332 0.70 -11.09 25.73
C ASP A 332 1.17 -11.48 24.32
N GLY A 333 2.09 -12.43 24.22
CA GLY A 333 2.64 -12.92 22.94
C GLY A 333 1.59 -13.39 21.93
N THR A 334 0.32 -13.43 22.31
CA THR A 334 -0.85 -13.83 21.51
C THR A 334 -1.01 -13.00 20.23
N ALA A 335 -0.82 -11.67 20.28
CA ALA A 335 -0.92 -10.82 19.11
C ALA A 335 0.19 -11.10 18.09
N LEU A 336 1.39 -11.41 18.57
CA LEU A 336 2.53 -11.80 17.71
C LEU A 336 2.29 -13.18 17.08
N VAL A 337 1.79 -14.14 17.84
CA VAL A 337 1.49 -15.52 17.36
C VAL A 337 0.40 -15.48 16.29
N ILE A 338 -0.68 -14.73 16.50
CA ILE A 338 -1.74 -14.56 15.49
C ILE A 338 -1.16 -13.91 14.23
N GLY A 339 -0.35 -12.86 14.38
CA GLY A 339 0.27 -12.17 13.26
C GLY A 339 1.19 -13.08 12.43
N LEU A 340 2.08 -13.79 13.08
CA LEU A 340 3.00 -14.72 12.42
C LEU A 340 2.26 -15.91 11.79
N GLY A 341 1.19 -16.41 12.43
CA GLY A 341 0.34 -17.47 11.88
C GLY A 341 -0.35 -17.06 10.58
N VAL A 342 -0.87 -15.85 10.52
CA VAL A 342 -1.51 -15.32 9.29
C VAL A 342 -0.46 -15.08 8.20
N LEU A 343 0.70 -14.52 8.54
CA LEU A 343 1.79 -14.32 7.58
C LEU A 343 2.29 -15.64 6.98
N ALA A 344 2.35 -16.71 7.76
CA ALA A 344 2.70 -18.04 7.28
C ALA A 344 1.58 -18.67 6.43
N ALA A 345 0.32 -18.37 6.73
CA ALA A 345 -0.83 -18.90 6.00
C ALA A 345 -1.00 -18.27 4.60
N VAL A 346 -0.57 -17.01 4.39
CA VAL A 346 -0.69 -16.31 3.10
C VAL A 346 -0.01 -17.06 1.94
N PRO A 347 1.28 -17.45 2.03
CA PRO A 347 1.91 -18.22 0.97
C PRO A 347 1.34 -19.65 0.86
N LEU A 348 0.86 -20.24 1.96
CA LEU A 348 0.26 -21.58 1.96
C LEU A 348 -1.10 -21.57 1.25
N ALA A 349 -1.96 -20.60 1.51
CA ALA A 349 -3.25 -20.44 0.83
C ALA A 349 -3.05 -20.21 -0.68
N ALA A 350 -2.08 -19.41 -1.08
CA ALA A 350 -1.72 -19.20 -2.47
C ALA A 350 -1.16 -20.48 -3.14
N ALA A 351 -0.49 -21.36 -2.40
CA ALA A 351 0.03 -22.64 -2.92
C ALA A 351 -1.09 -23.66 -3.17
N VAL A 352 -2.10 -23.71 -2.28
CA VAL A 352 -3.24 -24.65 -2.36
C VAL A 352 -4.18 -24.31 -3.52
N THR A 353 -4.39 -23.02 -3.80
CA THR A 353 -5.30 -22.58 -4.88
C THR A 353 -4.75 -22.89 -6.29
N GLN A 354 -3.45 -23.16 -6.46
CA GLN A 354 -2.83 -23.48 -7.75
C GLN A 354 -2.81 -24.97 -8.09
N GLY A 355 -3.00 -25.85 -7.14
CA GLY A 355 -3.11 -27.29 -7.42
C GLY A 355 -4.31 -27.65 -8.33
N GLY A 356 -5.32 -26.78 -8.42
CA GLY A 356 -6.50 -26.95 -9.28
C GLY A 356 -6.37 -26.42 -10.72
N GLY A 357 -5.41 -25.52 -10.97
CA GLY A 357 -5.30 -24.81 -12.27
C GLY A 357 -4.44 -25.51 -13.33
N SER A 358 -3.57 -26.43 -12.95
CA SER A 358 -2.65 -27.08 -13.88
C SER A 358 -3.29 -28.15 -14.77
N ARG A 359 -4.46 -28.65 -14.43
CA ARG A 359 -5.21 -29.62 -15.27
C ARG A 359 -5.93 -29.00 -16.48
N HIS A 360 -6.17 -27.70 -16.49
CA HIS A 360 -6.85 -27.05 -17.62
C HIS A 360 -5.91 -26.52 -18.73
N ARG A 361 -4.60 -26.43 -18.50
CA ARG A 361 -3.64 -25.97 -19.53
C ARG A 361 -3.24 -27.02 -20.56
N SER A 362 -3.43 -28.30 -20.26
CA SER A 362 -3.03 -29.39 -21.20
C SER A 362 -4.02 -29.59 -22.37
N LEU A 363 -5.20 -28.95 -22.32
CA LEU A 363 -6.20 -29.05 -23.39
C LEU A 363 -6.17 -27.85 -24.35
N ALA A 364 -5.47 -26.76 -24.01
CA ALA A 364 -5.37 -25.57 -24.88
C ALA A 364 -4.17 -25.61 -25.84
N ASP A 365 -3.25 -26.58 -25.69
CA ASP A 365 -2.03 -26.68 -26.50
C ASP A 365 -2.15 -27.74 -27.62
N ARG A 366 -3.37 -28.15 -27.96
CA ARG A 366 -3.63 -28.89 -29.17
C ARG A 366 -3.90 -27.88 -30.28
N SER A 367 -2.90 -27.66 -31.13
CA SER A 367 -3.00 -26.94 -32.40
C SER A 367 -4.25 -27.41 -33.17
N PRO A 368 -5.12 -26.49 -33.62
CA PRO A 368 -6.24 -26.90 -34.46
C PRO A 368 -5.72 -27.47 -35.79
N PRO A 369 -6.36 -28.53 -36.32
CA PRO A 369 -6.00 -29.01 -37.65
C PRO A 369 -6.26 -27.93 -38.69
N SER A 370 -5.32 -27.75 -39.61
CA SER A 370 -5.39 -26.83 -40.75
C SER A 370 -6.65 -27.11 -41.56
N LEU A 371 -7.66 -26.26 -41.47
CA LEU A 371 -8.83 -26.25 -42.34
C LEU A 371 -8.57 -25.36 -43.56
N ASN A 372 -8.74 -25.94 -44.74
CA ASN A 372 -8.63 -25.33 -46.03
C ASN A 372 -9.56 -24.10 -46.21
N GLY A 373 -9.02 -23.09 -46.85
CA GLY A 373 -9.50 -21.71 -46.98
C GLY A 373 -10.78 -21.46 -47.78
N GLN A 374 -11.86 -22.23 -47.63
CA GLN A 374 -13.12 -21.95 -48.36
C GLN A 374 -14.40 -21.90 -47.51
N GLN A 375 -14.31 -21.96 -46.16
CA GLN A 375 -15.50 -21.85 -45.29
C GLN A 375 -15.50 -20.61 -44.33
N ALA A 376 -14.64 -19.63 -44.57
CA ALA A 376 -14.53 -18.46 -43.70
C ALA A 376 -15.49 -17.29 -44.04
N ALA A 377 -16.33 -17.41 -45.08
CA ALA A 377 -17.18 -16.28 -45.53
C ALA A 377 -18.62 -16.27 -44.98
N GLY A 378 -19.01 -17.26 -44.17
CA GLY A 378 -20.44 -17.45 -43.78
C GLY A 378 -20.80 -17.16 -42.34
N CYS A 379 -19.89 -16.74 -41.46
CA CYS A 379 -20.15 -16.67 -40.00
C CYS A 379 -19.88 -15.30 -39.35
N LEU A 380 -20.00 -14.19 -40.10
CA LEU A 380 -19.72 -12.83 -39.61
C LEU A 380 -20.96 -11.95 -39.36
N THR A 381 -22.17 -12.56 -39.24
CA THR A 381 -23.36 -11.78 -38.86
C THR A 381 -24.18 -12.49 -37.78
N SER A 382 -23.69 -12.58 -36.56
CA SER A 382 -24.56 -12.75 -35.41
C SER A 382 -23.84 -12.31 -34.13
N GLY A 383 -24.28 -11.19 -33.57
CA GLY A 383 -24.23 -10.94 -32.15
C GLY A 383 -22.91 -10.41 -31.58
N THR A 384 -22.53 -9.19 -31.91
CA THR A 384 -21.73 -8.38 -30.99
C THR A 384 -22.55 -8.01 -29.76
N GLU A 385 -22.85 -8.98 -28.93
CA GLU A 385 -23.15 -8.68 -27.53
C GLU A 385 -21.88 -8.11 -26.90
N SER A 386 -21.88 -6.79 -26.70
CA SER A 386 -20.95 -6.05 -25.88
C SER A 386 -20.87 -6.74 -24.50
N ARG A 387 -19.96 -7.71 -24.35
CA ARG A 387 -19.59 -8.23 -23.02
C ARG A 387 -19.04 -7.06 -22.24
N ARG A 388 -19.90 -6.44 -21.44
CA ARG A 388 -19.53 -5.51 -20.40
C ARG A 388 -18.41 -6.16 -19.60
N ALA A 389 -17.22 -5.60 -19.65
CA ALA A 389 -16.09 -6.05 -18.85
C ALA A 389 -16.36 -5.73 -17.38
N SER A 390 -17.25 -6.50 -16.75
CA SER A 390 -17.37 -6.53 -15.30
C SER A 390 -16.11 -7.24 -14.79
N LEU A 391 -15.39 -6.63 -13.86
CA LEU A 391 -14.16 -7.14 -13.26
C LEU A 391 -14.32 -8.54 -12.66
N LEU A 392 -15.56 -8.90 -12.30
CA LEU A 392 -15.94 -10.22 -11.77
C LEU A 392 -17.24 -10.69 -12.42
N PRO A 393 -17.42 -12.00 -12.65
CA PRO A 393 -18.72 -12.58 -13.00
C PRO A 393 -19.79 -12.15 -11.97
N GLY A 394 -20.99 -11.85 -12.43
CA GLY A 394 -22.03 -11.29 -11.58
C GLY A 394 -22.36 -12.12 -10.32
N TRP A 395 -22.18 -13.45 -10.38
CA TRP A 395 -22.35 -14.36 -9.26
C TRP A 395 -21.21 -14.26 -8.23
N THR A 396 -19.96 -14.03 -8.66
CA THR A 396 -18.80 -13.81 -7.76
C THR A 396 -18.93 -12.49 -7.02
N ALA A 397 -19.34 -11.43 -7.73
CA ALA A 397 -19.55 -10.12 -7.12
C ALA A 397 -20.68 -10.16 -6.06
N ARG A 398 -21.77 -10.92 -6.30
CA ARG A 398 -22.83 -11.12 -5.31
C ARG A 398 -22.34 -11.87 -4.08
N ARG A 399 -21.53 -12.93 -4.26
CA ARG A 399 -20.96 -13.70 -3.14
C ARG A 399 -20.01 -12.84 -2.30
N LEU A 400 -19.15 -12.05 -2.92
CA LEU A 400 -18.27 -11.13 -2.21
C LEU A 400 -19.04 -10.05 -1.46
N TRP A 401 -20.08 -9.51 -2.06
CA TRP A 401 -20.97 -8.57 -1.38
C TRP A 401 -21.67 -9.23 -0.17
N ALA A 402 -22.23 -10.40 -0.33
CA ALA A 402 -22.84 -11.15 0.77
C ALA A 402 -21.82 -11.46 1.87
N ALA A 403 -20.61 -11.90 1.50
CA ALA A 403 -19.53 -12.15 2.45
C ALA A 403 -19.12 -10.88 3.22
N SER A 404 -19.08 -9.72 2.55
CA SER A 404 -18.78 -8.45 3.23
C SER A 404 -19.86 -8.05 4.23
N MET A 405 -21.13 -8.24 3.89
CA MET A 405 -22.26 -8.00 4.80
C MET A 405 -22.25 -8.95 6.00
N ILE A 406 -21.99 -10.24 5.76
CA ILE A 406 -21.88 -11.25 6.82
C ILE A 406 -20.69 -10.91 7.75
N ALA A 407 -19.54 -10.55 7.22
CA ALA A 407 -18.36 -10.20 8.00
C ALA A 407 -18.62 -9.01 8.93
N VAL A 408 -19.22 -7.93 8.41
CA VAL A 408 -19.59 -6.76 9.22
C VAL A 408 -20.58 -7.13 10.31
N SER A 409 -21.61 -7.90 9.97
CA SER A 409 -22.62 -8.31 10.94
C SER A 409 -22.07 -9.27 12.00
N ALA A 410 -21.15 -10.17 11.63
CA ALA A 410 -20.47 -11.06 12.57
C ALA A 410 -19.59 -10.30 13.54
N VAL A 411 -18.79 -9.35 13.04
CA VAL A 411 -17.99 -8.46 13.90
C VAL A 411 -18.88 -7.71 14.87
N ALA A 412 -19.98 -7.12 14.39
CA ALA A 412 -20.92 -6.41 15.25
C ALA A 412 -21.60 -7.31 16.31
N ALA A 413 -21.93 -8.55 15.93
CA ALA A 413 -22.53 -9.50 16.88
C ALA A 413 -21.52 -9.93 17.98
N ILE A 414 -20.26 -10.15 17.60
CA ILE A 414 -19.19 -10.46 18.56
C ILE A 414 -18.94 -9.27 19.48
N ASP A 415 -18.88 -8.06 18.93
CA ASP A 415 -18.70 -6.82 19.67
C ASP A 415 -19.82 -6.61 20.71
N ALA A 416 -21.07 -6.70 20.26
CA ALA A 416 -22.23 -6.62 21.14
C ALA A 416 -22.26 -7.71 22.24
N ALA A 417 -21.75 -8.91 21.94
CA ALA A 417 -21.67 -10.00 22.91
C ALA A 417 -20.54 -9.84 23.92
N THR A 418 -19.43 -9.23 23.52
CA THR A 418 -18.28 -8.96 24.41
C THR A 418 -18.46 -7.68 25.23
N GLY A 419 -19.29 -6.75 24.73
CA GLY A 419 -19.59 -5.47 25.34
C GLY A 419 -18.31 -4.66 25.65
N HIS A 420 -18.35 -3.82 26.66
CA HIS A 420 -17.25 -2.91 27.03
C HIS A 420 -15.88 -3.56 27.32
N ARG A 421 -15.78 -4.88 27.31
CA ARG A 421 -14.50 -5.58 27.55
C ARG A 421 -13.58 -5.56 26.33
N VAL A 422 -14.16 -5.61 25.12
CA VAL A 422 -13.39 -5.59 23.88
C VAL A 422 -14.19 -4.81 22.85
N ILE A 423 -13.73 -3.62 22.48
CA ILE A 423 -14.39 -2.74 21.52
C ILE A 423 -13.89 -3.09 20.11
N LEU A 424 -14.75 -3.69 19.29
CA LEU A 424 -14.41 -4.12 17.92
C LEU A 424 -15.00 -3.21 16.84
N ILE A 425 -15.65 -2.10 17.20
CA ILE A 425 -16.28 -1.15 16.27
C ILE A 425 -15.32 -0.75 15.14
N GLY A 426 -14.03 -0.57 15.45
CA GLY A 426 -13.00 -0.24 14.45
C GLY A 426 -12.83 -1.28 13.36
N LEU A 427 -13.17 -2.56 13.58
CA LEU A 427 -13.07 -3.62 12.58
C LEU A 427 -14.22 -3.61 11.56
N LEU A 428 -15.29 -2.84 11.78
CA LEU A 428 -16.39 -2.72 10.83
C LEU A 428 -15.93 -2.16 9.47
N VAL A 429 -14.79 -1.47 9.42
CA VAL A 429 -14.15 -0.98 8.18
C VAL A 429 -13.76 -2.10 7.21
N ILE A 430 -13.62 -3.34 7.69
CA ILE A 430 -13.27 -4.50 6.85
C ILE A 430 -14.35 -4.77 5.79
N GLY A 431 -15.62 -4.58 6.16
CA GLY A 431 -16.72 -4.80 5.24
C GLY A 431 -16.69 -3.93 3.99
N PRO A 432 -16.65 -2.59 4.11
CA PRO A 432 -16.49 -1.72 2.95
C PRO A 432 -15.25 -2.04 2.11
N CYS A 433 -14.13 -2.41 2.74
CA CYS A 433 -12.92 -2.82 2.02
C CYS A 433 -13.14 -4.09 1.19
N ILE A 434 -13.80 -5.12 1.75
CA ILE A 434 -14.16 -6.33 0.99
C ILE A 434 -15.14 -5.98 -0.14
N ALA A 435 -16.13 -5.13 0.13
CA ALA A 435 -17.13 -4.73 -0.86
C ALA A 435 -16.51 -3.93 -2.03
N LEU A 436 -15.43 -3.17 -1.79
CA LEU A 436 -14.64 -2.50 -2.83
C LEU A 436 -14.16 -3.50 -3.89
N LEU A 437 -13.78 -4.72 -3.50
CA LEU A 437 -13.29 -5.77 -4.41
C LEU A 437 -14.34 -6.20 -5.44
N THR A 438 -15.62 -5.94 -5.20
CA THR A 438 -16.69 -6.19 -6.18
C THR A 438 -16.60 -5.28 -7.41
N GLY A 439 -15.87 -4.15 -7.32
CA GLY A 439 -15.81 -3.10 -8.34
C GLY A 439 -17.16 -2.40 -8.58
N ARG A 440 -18.13 -2.59 -7.68
CA ARG A 440 -19.48 -2.02 -7.81
C ARG A 440 -19.71 -0.99 -6.70
N TRP A 441 -19.83 0.28 -7.09
CA TRP A 441 -20.01 1.36 -6.12
C TRP A 441 -21.23 1.16 -5.21
N ARG A 442 -22.34 0.59 -5.74
CA ARG A 442 -23.54 0.27 -4.96
C ARG A 442 -23.26 -0.75 -3.85
N ALA A 443 -22.46 -1.79 -4.13
CA ALA A 443 -22.09 -2.79 -3.14
C ALA A 443 -21.24 -2.17 -2.02
N ALA A 444 -20.24 -1.35 -2.38
CA ALA A 444 -19.39 -0.68 -1.40
C ALA A 444 -20.19 0.33 -0.57
N SER A 445 -21.08 1.12 -1.19
CA SER A 445 -21.92 2.09 -0.48
C SER A 445 -22.93 1.43 0.46
N THR A 446 -23.59 0.35 0.05
CA THR A 446 -24.56 -0.37 0.92
C THR A 446 -23.86 -1.02 2.10
N THR A 447 -22.70 -1.65 1.89
CA THR A 447 -21.93 -2.23 3.01
C THR A 447 -21.35 -1.13 3.91
N GLY A 448 -20.90 -0.02 3.34
CA GLY A 448 -20.44 1.14 4.10
C GLY A 448 -21.51 1.76 4.96
N ALA A 449 -22.71 1.98 4.42
CA ALA A 449 -23.86 2.49 5.17
C ALA A 449 -24.26 1.53 6.31
N TRP A 450 -24.24 0.23 6.05
CA TRP A 450 -24.51 -0.81 7.07
C TRP A 450 -23.46 -0.77 8.18
N ALA A 451 -22.17 -0.72 7.83
CA ALA A 451 -21.08 -0.61 8.80
C ALA A 451 -21.18 0.66 9.66
N CYS A 452 -21.50 1.81 9.06
CA CYS A 452 -21.73 3.05 9.79
C CYS A 452 -22.93 2.97 10.74
N GLY A 453 -24.04 2.38 10.29
CA GLY A 453 -25.21 2.17 11.14
C GLY A 453 -24.91 1.29 12.35
N LEU A 454 -24.17 0.21 12.15
CA LEU A 454 -23.72 -0.67 13.24
C LEU A 454 -22.72 0.04 14.14
N ALA A 455 -21.79 0.85 13.61
CA ALA A 455 -20.85 1.63 14.42
C ALA A 455 -21.59 2.59 15.36
N VAL A 456 -22.68 3.22 14.88
CA VAL A 456 -23.54 4.06 15.73
C VAL A 456 -24.21 3.20 16.81
N PHE A 457 -24.81 2.07 16.43
CA PHE A 457 -25.57 1.25 17.37
C PHE A 457 -24.71 0.64 18.48
N LEU A 458 -23.50 0.16 18.15
CA LEU A 458 -22.59 -0.51 19.09
C LEU A 458 -22.07 0.38 20.23
N GLY A 459 -22.12 1.69 20.06
CA GLY A 459 -21.81 2.60 21.17
C GLY A 459 -22.66 2.41 22.43
N VAL A 460 -23.86 1.79 22.31
CA VAL A 460 -24.74 1.50 23.43
C VAL A 460 -24.27 0.30 24.25
N PRO A 461 -24.09 -0.91 23.66
CA PRO A 461 -23.60 -2.08 24.40
C PRO A 461 -22.18 -1.87 24.95
N ASP A 462 -21.35 -1.08 24.26
CA ASP A 462 -19.99 -0.78 24.70
C ASP A 462 -19.90 0.31 25.75
N ARG A 463 -21.03 0.93 26.12
CA ARG A 463 -21.14 2.03 27.08
C ARG A 463 -20.31 3.27 26.73
N ILE A 464 -20.04 3.47 25.45
CA ILE A 464 -19.31 4.65 24.92
C ILE A 464 -20.20 5.61 24.16
N TRP A 465 -21.52 5.45 24.22
CA TRP A 465 -22.49 6.23 23.46
C TRP A 465 -22.24 7.74 23.60
N ALA A 466 -22.17 8.42 22.45
CA ALA A 466 -21.91 9.85 22.32
C ALA A 466 -20.59 10.35 22.93
N THR A 467 -19.69 9.46 23.35
CA THR A 467 -18.34 9.86 23.78
C THR A 467 -17.49 10.24 22.56
N SER A 468 -16.38 10.96 22.81
CA SER A 468 -15.40 11.28 21.78
C SER A 468 -14.83 10.06 21.10
N THR A 469 -14.61 8.96 21.83
CA THR A 469 -14.17 7.66 21.31
C THR A 469 -15.18 7.07 20.33
N HIS A 470 -16.46 7.08 20.69
CA HIS A 470 -17.53 6.60 19.82
C HIS A 470 -17.62 7.42 18.52
N LEU A 471 -17.58 8.76 18.63
CA LEU A 471 -17.59 9.65 17.49
C LEU A 471 -16.36 9.43 16.57
N ALA A 472 -15.19 9.13 17.13
CA ALA A 472 -14.01 8.81 16.38
C ALA A 472 -14.15 7.50 15.56
N PHE A 473 -14.74 6.44 16.16
CA PHE A 473 -15.01 5.19 15.44
C PHE A 473 -16.03 5.40 14.30
N ILE A 474 -17.10 6.16 14.53
CA ILE A 474 -18.08 6.50 13.51
C ILE A 474 -17.40 7.28 12.38
N ALA A 475 -16.59 8.29 12.70
CA ALA A 475 -15.86 9.09 11.73
C ALA A 475 -14.90 8.23 10.89
N ALA A 476 -14.09 7.37 11.53
CA ALA A 476 -13.17 6.45 10.87
C ALA A 476 -13.91 5.49 9.93
N THR A 477 -14.99 4.87 10.40
CA THR A 477 -15.81 3.97 9.59
C THR A 477 -16.43 4.69 8.40
N THR A 478 -16.90 5.92 8.59
CA THR A 478 -17.48 6.75 7.52
C THR A 478 -16.44 7.14 6.47
N ILE A 479 -15.23 7.55 6.89
CA ILE A 479 -14.13 7.88 5.98
C ILE A 479 -13.76 6.68 5.12
N VAL A 480 -13.57 5.51 5.73
CA VAL A 480 -13.21 4.28 5.00
C VAL A 480 -14.35 3.83 4.08
N ALA A 481 -15.61 3.91 4.53
CA ALA A 481 -16.77 3.60 3.70
C ALA A 481 -16.87 4.52 2.48
N ALA A 482 -16.65 5.84 2.66
CA ALA A 482 -16.64 6.81 1.58
C ALA A 482 -15.48 6.54 0.60
N ALA A 483 -14.28 6.27 1.11
CA ALA A 483 -13.11 5.94 0.29
C ALA A 483 -13.34 4.65 -0.52
N ALA A 484 -13.90 3.60 0.09
CA ALA A 484 -14.24 2.35 -0.59
C ALA A 484 -15.30 2.56 -1.68
N ALA A 485 -16.34 3.36 -1.42
CA ALA A 485 -17.37 3.69 -2.39
C ALA A 485 -16.79 4.51 -3.57
N ALA A 486 -15.95 5.49 -3.29
CA ALA A 486 -15.27 6.30 -4.31
C ALA A 486 -14.32 5.43 -5.15
N GLY A 487 -13.51 4.58 -4.53
CA GLY A 487 -12.64 3.62 -5.21
C GLY A 487 -13.42 2.66 -6.12
N ALA A 488 -14.53 2.10 -5.63
CA ALA A 488 -15.41 1.24 -6.43
C ALA A 488 -16.05 2.00 -7.60
N ALA A 489 -16.41 3.28 -7.43
CA ALA A 489 -16.94 4.11 -8.50
C ALA A 489 -15.90 4.41 -9.58
N ILE A 490 -14.64 4.64 -9.20
CA ILE A 490 -13.52 4.80 -10.15
C ILE A 490 -13.33 3.52 -10.94
N ILE A 491 -13.30 2.36 -10.27
CA ILE A 491 -13.18 1.05 -10.89
C ILE A 491 -14.31 0.80 -11.90
N ASP A 492 -15.56 1.10 -11.52
CA ASP A 492 -16.74 0.95 -12.38
C ASP A 492 -16.67 1.86 -13.61
N ARG A 493 -16.19 3.09 -13.46
CA ARG A 493 -16.00 4.05 -14.57
C ARG A 493 -14.89 3.62 -15.53
N VAL A 494 -13.76 3.15 -15.00
CA VAL A 494 -12.63 2.69 -15.82
C VAL A 494 -13.00 1.44 -16.61
N GLY A 495 -13.77 0.53 -16.01
CA GLY A 495 -14.27 -0.69 -16.69
C GLY A 495 -15.31 -0.41 -17.79
N LYS A 496 -15.94 0.78 -17.80
CA LYS A 496 -16.96 1.17 -18.77
C LYS A 496 -16.43 2.01 -19.95
N ARG A 497 -15.17 2.47 -19.92
CA ARG A 497 -14.58 3.21 -21.05
C ARG A 497 -14.38 2.26 -22.23
N PRO A 498 -14.93 2.57 -23.43
CA PRO A 498 -14.61 1.82 -24.64
C PRO A 498 -13.10 1.94 -24.88
N ARG A 499 -12.44 0.81 -25.14
CA ARG A 499 -11.09 0.84 -25.72
C ARG A 499 -11.23 1.51 -27.08
N SER A 500 -10.78 2.75 -27.21
CA SER A 500 -10.53 3.35 -28.52
C SER A 500 -9.54 2.43 -29.21
N GLY A 501 -10.02 1.68 -30.20
CA GLY A 501 -9.17 0.91 -31.08
C GLY A 501 -8.15 1.86 -31.72
N PRO A 502 -6.97 1.37 -32.14
CA PRO A 502 -6.05 2.16 -32.96
C PRO A 502 -6.81 2.53 -34.22
N GLY A 503 -7.32 3.78 -34.26
CA GLY A 503 -7.92 4.36 -35.43
C GLY A 503 -6.87 4.43 -36.50
N GLY A 504 -7.15 3.83 -37.67
CA GLY A 504 -6.36 3.99 -38.86
C GLY A 504 -6.23 5.47 -39.22
N GLN A 505 -5.03 5.89 -39.38
CA GLN A 505 -4.51 6.83 -40.37
C GLN A 505 -3.08 6.40 -40.67
#